data_3db8cfab4cc7650ee6d176a4ff9610d1
#
_entry.id   3db8cfab4cc7650ee6d176a4ff9610d1
#
_cell.length_a   1.000
_cell.length_b   1.000
_cell.length_c   1.000
_cell.angle_alpha   90.00
_cell.angle_beta   90.00
_cell.angle_gamma   90.00
#
_symmetry.space_group_name_H-M   'P 1'
#
loop_
_entity.id
_entity.type
_entity.pdbx_description
1 polymer ?
#
loop_
_entity_poly.entity_id
_entity_poly.type
_entity_poly.pdbx_seq_one_letter_code
_entity_poly.pdbx_strand_id
1 'polypeptide(L)'
;MATITERTAQDGAKSFFAEVRLKNYPAQRATFKRKTDARKWVASTETAIKEGRHFKTAEAKKHTFADMVDRYIKTELKNYNTKEQSERKSKLQWWKDNLGVYCLADITPPLIVECRDLLAESRSPATVVRYLAALSIVFTVAVNEWEWVQENPAKKVKRPTEPDGRVRFLDDDERQRLLVACKESSSEWLYMCVILALSSGMRKAELMGLKWPDVNLKDGYLILHKTKNGTRRRVPLSGLALALLKEHNKIRRLDTPLLFPSERNPQQPIDLRSAFEYAKERAEIKEFHWHDLRHCTASYLAMNNASLAEIAEILGHKTLAMVKRYAHLSDGHVSSVIESMNAKIFGGV
;
A
#
# COMPACT_ATOMS: atom_id res chain seq x y z
N MET A 1 44.13 22.90 4.29
CA MET A 1 45.09 23.39 3.26
C MET A 1 45.08 22.39 2.10
N ALA A 2 45.01 22.91 0.88
CA ALA A 2 45.17 22.08 -0.31
C ALA A 2 46.59 22.30 -0.88
N THR A 3 47.18 21.25 -1.40
CA THR A 3 48.51 21.29 -2.05
C THR A 3 48.43 20.65 -3.42
N ILE A 4 49.17 21.22 -4.39
CA ILE A 4 49.33 20.63 -5.74
C ILE A 4 50.82 20.52 -5.99
N THR A 5 51.32 19.30 -6.18
CA THR A 5 52.73 19.00 -6.40
C THR A 5 52.90 18.43 -7.83
N GLU A 6 53.81 19.03 -8.60
CA GLU A 6 54.20 18.49 -9.91
C GLU A 6 55.15 17.28 -9.68
N ARG A 7 54.89 16.21 -10.40
CA ARG A 7 55.69 14.97 -10.39
C ARG A 7 56.10 14.66 -11.83
N THR A 8 57.37 14.37 -12.03
CA THR A 8 57.89 13.93 -13.33
C THR A 8 58.25 12.46 -13.20
N ALA A 9 57.71 11.62 -14.08
CA ALA A 9 58.04 10.20 -14.15
C ALA A 9 59.37 9.98 -14.85
N GLN A 10 59.94 8.79 -14.76
CA GLN A 10 61.24 8.45 -15.39
C GLN A 10 61.24 8.58 -16.91
N ASP A 11 60.07 8.49 -17.54
CA ASP A 11 59.83 8.71 -18.99
C ASP A 11 59.66 10.19 -19.36
N GLY A 12 59.83 11.14 -18.42
CA GLY A 12 59.65 12.56 -18.65
C GLY A 12 58.21 13.07 -18.58
N ALA A 13 57.20 12.18 -18.43
CA ALA A 13 55.80 12.60 -18.33
C ALA A 13 55.51 13.37 -17.05
N LYS A 14 54.90 14.55 -17.20
CA LYS A 14 54.50 15.40 -16.06
C LYS A 14 53.07 15.05 -15.60
N SER A 15 52.90 14.92 -14.28
CA SER A 15 51.63 14.76 -13.61
C SER A 15 51.51 15.70 -12.41
N PHE A 16 50.28 16.05 -12.04
CA PHE A 16 50.00 16.97 -10.92
C PHE A 16 49.25 16.22 -9.85
N PHE A 17 49.93 15.96 -8.74
CA PHE A 17 49.34 15.35 -7.56
C PHE A 17 48.68 16.43 -6.72
N ALA A 18 47.39 16.33 -6.45
CA ALA A 18 46.61 17.22 -5.64
C ALA A 18 46.17 16.51 -4.35
N GLU A 19 46.33 17.20 -3.20
CA GLU A 19 45.89 16.75 -1.91
C GLU A 19 45.08 17.86 -1.20
N VAL A 20 43.88 17.52 -0.72
CA VAL A 20 43.03 18.40 0.09
C VAL A 20 42.95 17.84 1.51
N ARG A 21 43.41 18.62 2.47
CA ARG A 21 43.35 18.33 3.93
C ARG A 21 42.52 19.39 4.64
N LEU A 22 41.38 19.01 5.19
CA LEU A 22 40.58 19.86 6.06
C LEU A 22 40.49 19.25 7.46
N LYS A 23 40.46 20.10 8.50
CA LYS A 23 40.40 19.68 9.89
C LYS A 23 39.17 18.80 10.11
N ASN A 24 39.35 17.68 10.77
CA ASN A 24 38.31 16.66 11.05
C ASN A 24 37.79 15.87 9.83
N TYR A 25 38.47 15.95 8.69
CA TYR A 25 38.08 15.17 7.49
C TYR A 25 39.27 14.35 6.96
N PRO A 26 39.03 13.15 6.43
CA PRO A 26 40.10 12.38 5.78
C PRO A 26 40.67 13.12 4.57
N ALA A 27 41.99 13.05 4.39
CA ALA A 27 42.66 13.68 3.27
C ALA A 27 42.19 13.09 1.94
N GLN A 28 41.84 13.95 1.00
CA GLN A 28 41.45 13.55 -0.36
C GLN A 28 42.65 13.77 -1.29
N ARG A 29 42.87 12.79 -2.22
CA ARG A 29 44.05 12.79 -3.09
C ARG A 29 43.62 12.41 -4.51
N ALA A 30 44.19 13.09 -5.49
CA ALA A 30 44.02 12.75 -6.91
C ALA A 30 45.20 13.18 -7.75
N THR A 31 45.44 12.53 -8.90
CA THR A 31 46.53 12.85 -9.82
C THR A 31 45.94 13.24 -11.19
N PHE A 32 46.45 14.30 -11.79
CA PHE A 32 45.95 14.86 -13.04
C PHE A 32 47.07 15.03 -14.06
N LYS A 33 46.76 14.99 -15.33
CA LYS A 33 47.70 15.27 -16.43
C LYS A 33 47.93 16.78 -16.61
N ARG A 34 46.98 17.63 -16.16
CA ARG A 34 47.03 19.07 -16.32
C ARG A 34 46.86 19.77 -14.96
N LYS A 35 47.66 20.82 -14.75
CA LYS A 35 47.62 21.64 -13.51
C LYS A 35 46.27 22.35 -13.33
N THR A 36 45.65 22.76 -14.44
CA THR A 36 44.31 23.37 -14.46
C THR A 36 43.22 22.45 -13.92
N ASP A 37 43.31 21.17 -14.26
CA ASP A 37 42.33 20.16 -13.81
C ASP A 37 42.52 19.86 -12.31
N ALA A 38 43.78 19.78 -11.86
CA ALA A 38 44.12 19.66 -10.45
C ALA A 38 43.57 20.84 -9.64
N ARG A 39 43.73 22.10 -10.11
CA ARG A 39 43.15 23.28 -9.45
C ARG A 39 41.63 23.27 -9.36
N LYS A 40 40.96 22.93 -10.46
CA LYS A 40 39.50 22.81 -10.49
C LYS A 40 39.02 21.76 -9.51
N TRP A 41 39.67 20.61 -9.49
CA TRP A 41 39.33 19.51 -8.56
C TRP A 41 39.53 19.94 -7.10
N VAL A 42 40.65 20.59 -6.76
CA VAL A 42 40.90 21.10 -5.41
C VAL A 42 39.78 22.04 -4.96
N ALA A 43 39.45 23.06 -5.77
CA ALA A 43 38.41 24.03 -5.42
C ALA A 43 37.03 23.36 -5.25
N SER A 44 36.64 22.46 -6.15
CA SER A 44 35.37 21.75 -6.06
C SER A 44 35.34 20.80 -4.86
N THR A 45 36.43 20.11 -4.55
CA THR A 45 36.55 19.20 -3.42
C THR A 45 36.48 19.92 -2.09
N GLU A 46 37.22 21.04 -1.93
CA GLU A 46 37.18 21.85 -0.70
C GLU A 46 35.76 22.40 -0.46
N THR A 47 35.11 22.91 -1.49
CA THR A 47 33.72 23.39 -1.39
C THR A 47 32.77 22.27 -1.00
N ALA A 48 32.86 21.14 -1.69
CA ALA A 48 31.99 19.98 -1.43
C ALA A 48 32.18 19.39 -0.02
N ILE A 49 33.43 19.38 0.52
CA ILE A 49 33.67 18.95 1.88
C ILE A 49 33.09 19.94 2.89
N LYS A 50 33.30 21.27 2.70
CA LYS A 50 32.72 22.31 3.56
C LYS A 50 31.20 22.28 3.61
N GLU A 51 30.57 21.94 2.48
CA GLU A 51 29.11 21.78 2.36
C GLU A 51 28.61 20.39 2.80
N GLY A 52 29.49 19.50 3.26
CA GLY A 52 29.14 18.15 3.72
C GLY A 52 28.69 17.17 2.66
N ARG A 53 28.79 17.51 1.36
CA ARG A 53 28.31 16.67 0.25
C ARG A 53 29.37 15.80 -0.43
N HIS A 54 30.69 16.06 -0.17
CA HIS A 54 31.78 15.34 -0.85
C HIS A 54 31.75 13.83 -0.57
N PHE A 55 31.64 13.46 0.70
CA PHE A 55 31.67 12.05 1.11
C PHE A 55 30.43 11.29 0.65
N LYS A 56 29.26 11.92 0.70
CA LYS A 56 28.00 11.31 0.21
C LYS A 56 28.04 11.05 -1.28
N THR A 57 28.62 11.96 -2.08
CA THR A 57 28.82 11.74 -3.52
C THR A 57 29.87 10.66 -3.80
N ALA A 58 30.90 10.56 -2.98
CA ALA A 58 31.92 9.50 -3.08
C ALA A 58 31.33 8.12 -2.76
N GLU A 59 30.48 8.01 -1.74
CA GLU A 59 29.77 6.77 -1.40
C GLU A 59 28.79 6.37 -2.52
N ALA A 60 28.03 7.32 -3.08
CA ALA A 60 27.12 7.05 -4.20
C ALA A 60 27.81 6.46 -5.45
N LYS A 61 29.10 6.76 -5.66
CA LYS A 61 29.90 6.19 -6.75
C LYS A 61 30.46 4.79 -6.46
N LYS A 62 30.55 4.40 -5.19
CA LYS A 62 31.08 3.08 -4.78
C LYS A 62 30.00 1.98 -4.84
N HIS A 63 28.75 2.34 -4.69
CA HIS A 63 27.65 1.41 -4.59
C HIS A 63 26.78 1.44 -5.83
N THR A 64 26.42 0.26 -6.30
CA THR A 64 25.44 0.09 -7.37
C THR A 64 24.01 0.11 -6.82
N PHE A 65 23.03 0.29 -7.69
CA PHE A 65 21.62 0.13 -7.31
C PHE A 65 21.33 -1.31 -6.84
N ALA A 66 21.99 -2.32 -7.44
CA ALA A 66 21.86 -3.69 -6.99
C ALA A 66 22.32 -3.86 -5.53
N ASP A 67 23.48 -3.28 -5.15
CA ASP A 67 23.98 -3.32 -3.77
C ASP A 67 22.99 -2.70 -2.79
N MET A 68 22.38 -1.56 -3.18
CA MET A 68 21.39 -0.86 -2.36
C MET A 68 20.13 -1.72 -2.13
N VAL A 69 19.60 -2.35 -3.18
CA VAL A 69 18.44 -3.23 -3.09
C VAL A 69 18.75 -4.46 -2.23
N ASP A 70 19.90 -5.10 -2.44
CA ASP A 70 20.30 -6.30 -1.70
C ASP A 70 20.48 -6.00 -0.21
N ARG A 71 21.10 -4.87 0.13
CA ARG A 71 21.20 -4.41 1.51
C ARG A 71 19.82 -4.19 2.12
N TYR A 72 18.92 -3.48 1.43
CA TYR A 72 17.56 -3.24 1.90
C TYR A 72 16.78 -4.54 2.16
N ILE A 73 16.86 -5.49 1.24
CA ILE A 73 16.23 -6.80 1.40
C ILE A 73 16.77 -7.52 2.63
N LYS A 74 18.08 -7.44 2.87
CA LYS A 74 18.75 -8.11 4.00
C LYS A 74 18.44 -7.45 5.34
N THR A 75 18.36 -6.12 5.41
CA THR A 75 18.24 -5.38 6.69
C THR A 75 16.79 -5.02 7.02
N GLU A 76 16.08 -4.38 6.09
CA GLU A 76 14.80 -3.73 6.34
C GLU A 76 13.59 -4.63 6.08
N LEU A 77 13.70 -5.52 5.08
CA LEU A 77 12.55 -6.28 4.61
C LEU A 77 12.02 -7.26 5.67
N LYS A 78 12.87 -7.76 6.57
CA LYS A 78 12.49 -8.66 7.67
C LYS A 78 11.52 -8.03 8.69
N ASN A 79 11.40 -6.70 8.72
CA ASN A 79 10.47 -6.00 9.59
C ASN A 79 9.00 -6.07 9.10
N TYR A 80 8.77 -6.65 7.92
CA TYR A 80 7.46 -6.81 7.32
C TYR A 80 6.97 -8.26 7.41
N ASN A 81 5.64 -8.48 7.31
CA ASN A 81 5.10 -9.84 7.24
C ASN A 81 5.49 -10.52 5.90
N THR A 82 5.44 -11.85 5.86
CA THR A 82 5.91 -12.67 4.73
C THR A 82 5.29 -12.27 3.39
N LYS A 83 4.00 -11.93 3.37
CA LYS A 83 3.31 -11.49 2.14
C LYS A 83 3.84 -10.14 1.65
N GLU A 84 3.97 -9.16 2.54
CA GLU A 84 4.53 -7.85 2.21
C GLU A 84 5.99 -7.94 1.77
N GLN A 85 6.78 -8.83 2.41
CA GLN A 85 8.16 -9.11 1.97
C GLN A 85 8.20 -9.58 0.52
N SER A 86 7.37 -10.58 0.17
CA SER A 86 7.30 -11.12 -1.19
C SER A 86 6.88 -10.05 -2.21
N GLU A 87 5.84 -9.28 -1.91
CA GLU A 87 5.36 -8.22 -2.80
C GLU A 87 6.38 -7.09 -3.01
N ARG A 88 7.09 -6.68 -1.96
CA ARG A 88 8.14 -5.64 -2.04
C ARG A 88 9.36 -6.18 -2.79
N LYS A 89 9.79 -7.41 -2.49
CA LYS A 89 10.91 -8.06 -3.15
C LYS A 89 10.67 -8.16 -4.66
N SER A 90 9.48 -8.57 -5.10
CA SER A 90 9.14 -8.64 -6.52
C SER A 90 9.25 -7.29 -7.23
N LYS A 91 8.74 -6.20 -6.60
CA LYS A 91 8.84 -4.85 -7.17
C LYS A 91 10.28 -4.35 -7.22
N LEU A 92 11.05 -4.60 -6.15
CA LEU A 92 12.45 -4.20 -6.09
C LEU A 92 13.32 -5.01 -7.04
N GLN A 93 13.00 -6.29 -7.27
CA GLN A 93 13.69 -7.12 -8.27
C GLN A 93 13.52 -6.52 -9.67
N TRP A 94 12.31 -6.12 -10.06
CA TRP A 94 12.07 -5.45 -11.33
C TRP A 94 12.94 -4.19 -11.49
N TRP A 95 13.03 -3.35 -10.46
CA TRP A 95 13.91 -2.18 -10.48
C TRP A 95 15.38 -2.57 -10.56
N LYS A 96 15.79 -3.65 -9.88
CA LYS A 96 17.15 -4.18 -9.93
C LYS A 96 17.52 -4.69 -11.32
N ASP A 97 16.58 -5.32 -12.01
CA ASP A 97 16.79 -5.83 -13.38
C ASP A 97 17.02 -4.68 -14.38
N ASN A 98 16.41 -3.50 -14.14
CA ASN A 98 16.54 -2.35 -15.04
C ASN A 98 17.64 -1.36 -14.64
N LEU A 99 17.90 -1.18 -13.36
CA LEU A 99 18.82 -0.15 -12.84
C LEU A 99 20.04 -0.73 -12.11
N GLY A 100 20.12 -2.05 -11.91
CA GLY A 100 21.05 -2.70 -11.01
C GLY A 100 22.52 -2.41 -11.29
N VAL A 101 22.88 -2.25 -12.55
CA VAL A 101 24.26 -2.01 -12.99
C VAL A 101 24.74 -0.57 -12.78
N TYR A 102 23.82 0.38 -12.62
CA TYR A 102 24.19 1.79 -12.45
C TYR A 102 24.69 2.07 -11.04
N CYS A 103 25.73 2.93 -10.94
CA CYS A 103 26.11 3.51 -9.66
C CYS A 103 24.98 4.41 -9.15
N LEU A 104 24.84 4.52 -7.82
CA LEU A 104 23.80 5.35 -7.23
C LEU A 104 23.92 6.83 -7.62
N ALA A 105 25.15 7.31 -7.90
CA ALA A 105 25.40 8.66 -8.39
C ALA A 105 24.81 8.93 -9.78
N ASP A 106 24.61 7.89 -10.60
CA ASP A 106 24.16 7.99 -11.98
C ASP A 106 22.64 7.78 -12.11
N ILE A 107 21.97 7.38 -11.02
CA ILE A 107 20.52 7.23 -11.02
C ILE A 107 19.85 8.59 -10.87
N THR A 108 19.48 9.14 -12.00
CA THR A 108 18.85 10.45 -12.14
C THR A 108 17.34 10.36 -12.31
N PRO A 109 16.57 11.43 -12.03
CA PRO A 109 15.12 11.44 -12.29
C PRO A 109 14.74 11.08 -13.74
N PRO A 110 15.44 11.56 -14.81
CA PRO A 110 15.17 11.13 -16.18
C PRO A 110 15.27 9.62 -16.39
N LEU A 111 16.30 8.97 -15.88
CA LEU A 111 16.48 7.52 -15.99
C LEU A 111 15.34 6.75 -15.30
N ILE A 112 14.86 7.24 -14.14
CA ILE A 112 13.70 6.65 -13.46
C ILE A 112 12.42 6.88 -14.27
N VAL A 113 12.28 8.02 -14.96
CA VAL A 113 11.14 8.30 -15.85
C VAL A 113 11.11 7.32 -17.01
N GLU A 114 12.22 7.04 -17.66
CA GLU A 114 12.31 6.03 -18.74
C GLU A 114 11.83 4.66 -18.25
N CYS A 115 12.32 4.21 -17.09
CA CYS A 115 11.86 2.95 -16.50
C CYS A 115 10.37 2.99 -16.11
N ARG A 116 9.87 4.12 -15.58
CA ARG A 116 8.44 4.29 -15.26
C ARG A 116 7.58 4.14 -16.52
N ASP A 117 8.00 4.74 -17.62
CA ASP A 117 7.25 4.73 -18.88
C ASP A 117 7.24 3.32 -19.49
N LEU A 118 8.37 2.61 -19.45
CA LEU A 118 8.45 1.19 -19.80
C LEU A 118 7.51 0.33 -18.93
N LEU A 119 7.45 0.59 -17.63
CA LEU A 119 6.55 -0.14 -16.74
C LEU A 119 5.07 0.16 -17.07
N ALA A 120 4.76 1.38 -17.49
CA ALA A 120 3.41 1.82 -17.83
C ALA A 120 2.86 1.17 -19.11
N GLU A 121 3.71 0.69 -20.03
CA GLU A 121 3.28 -0.05 -21.21
C GLU A 121 2.51 -1.34 -20.89
N SER A 122 2.83 -1.98 -19.75
CA SER A 122 2.26 -3.27 -19.38
C SER A 122 1.49 -3.26 -18.05
N ARG A 123 1.46 -2.15 -17.32
CA ARG A 123 0.89 -2.07 -15.97
C ARG A 123 -0.05 -0.87 -15.81
N SER A 124 -1.09 -1.07 -14.98
CA SER A 124 -2.01 0.00 -14.63
C SER A 124 -1.31 1.15 -13.87
N PRO A 125 -1.82 2.41 -13.95
CA PRO A 125 -1.29 3.55 -13.22
C PRO A 125 -1.11 3.28 -11.72
N ALA A 126 -2.09 2.65 -11.07
CA ALA A 126 -2.01 2.27 -9.67
C ALA A 126 -0.86 1.29 -9.36
N THR A 127 -0.56 0.37 -10.28
CA THR A 127 0.58 -0.54 -10.16
C THR A 127 1.90 0.22 -10.29
N VAL A 128 2.02 1.10 -11.28
CA VAL A 128 3.22 1.95 -11.49
C VAL A 128 3.51 2.79 -10.24
N VAL A 129 2.47 3.41 -9.65
CA VAL A 129 2.61 4.18 -8.40
C VAL A 129 3.17 3.32 -7.27
N ARG A 130 2.74 2.05 -7.16
CA ARG A 130 3.26 1.12 -6.14
C ARG A 130 4.72 0.73 -6.38
N TYR A 131 5.16 0.59 -7.63
CA TYR A 131 6.56 0.35 -7.98
C TYR A 131 7.43 1.56 -7.63
N LEU A 132 7.01 2.77 -8.01
CA LEU A 132 7.68 4.02 -7.65
C LEU A 132 7.75 4.22 -6.12
N ALA A 133 6.70 3.84 -5.40
CA ALA A 133 6.70 3.91 -3.94
C ALA A 133 7.74 2.95 -3.32
N ALA A 134 7.86 1.72 -3.85
CA ALA A 134 8.86 0.76 -3.40
C ALA A 134 10.28 1.29 -3.65
N LEU A 135 10.56 1.85 -4.83
CA LEU A 135 11.82 2.51 -5.16
C LEU A 135 12.14 3.67 -4.21
N SER A 136 11.15 4.55 -4.01
CA SER A 136 11.32 5.74 -3.16
C SER A 136 11.61 5.38 -1.70
N ILE A 137 11.06 4.29 -1.18
CA ILE A 137 11.35 3.83 0.19
C ILE A 137 12.82 3.43 0.33
N VAL A 138 13.37 2.65 -0.61
CA VAL A 138 14.77 2.21 -0.57
C VAL A 138 15.72 3.40 -0.65
N PHE A 139 15.48 4.35 -1.55
CA PHE A 139 16.26 5.59 -1.61
C PHE A 139 16.14 6.43 -0.33
N THR A 140 14.97 6.45 0.31
CA THR A 140 14.79 7.19 1.57
C THR A 140 15.65 6.60 2.68
N VAL A 141 15.74 5.27 2.78
CA VAL A 141 16.64 4.59 3.72
C VAL A 141 18.11 4.88 3.38
N ALA A 142 18.46 4.82 2.08
CA ALA A 142 19.82 5.12 1.63
C ALA A 142 20.25 6.57 1.91
N VAL A 143 19.30 7.52 1.93
CA VAL A 143 19.56 8.92 2.32
C VAL A 143 19.71 9.06 3.83
N ASN A 144 18.72 8.53 4.59
CA ASN A 144 18.57 8.88 6.02
C ASN A 144 19.41 8.00 6.94
N GLU A 145 19.61 6.73 6.60
CA GLU A 145 20.23 5.75 7.50
C GLU A 145 21.63 5.33 7.03
N TRP A 146 21.82 5.19 5.71
CA TRP A 146 23.10 4.73 5.19
C TRP A 146 23.99 5.88 4.69
N GLU A 147 23.43 7.05 4.47
CA GLU A 147 24.10 8.22 3.91
C GLU A 147 24.79 7.96 2.56
N TRP A 148 24.33 6.96 1.80
CA TRP A 148 24.92 6.59 0.51
C TRP A 148 24.60 7.59 -0.60
N VAL A 149 23.47 8.30 -0.50
CA VAL A 149 23.04 9.32 -1.45
C VAL A 149 22.57 10.58 -0.71
N GLN A 150 22.65 11.74 -1.36
CA GLN A 150 22.26 13.02 -0.75
C GLN A 150 20.75 13.22 -0.75
N GLU A 151 20.10 12.84 -1.85
CA GLU A 151 18.67 13.03 -2.05
C GLU A 151 18.05 11.81 -2.71
N ASN A 152 16.74 11.69 -2.59
CA ASN A 152 15.96 10.64 -3.19
C ASN A 152 15.49 11.06 -4.59
N PRO A 153 16.07 10.56 -5.70
CA PRO A 153 15.71 10.97 -7.04
C PRO A 153 14.28 10.56 -7.42
N ALA A 154 13.75 9.50 -6.83
CA ALA A 154 12.39 9.04 -7.10
C ALA A 154 11.30 10.02 -6.60
N LYS A 155 11.61 10.92 -5.66
CA LYS A 155 10.67 11.96 -5.21
C LYS A 155 10.42 13.05 -6.27
N LYS A 156 11.36 13.24 -7.20
CA LYS A 156 11.24 14.21 -8.29
C LYS A 156 10.47 13.66 -9.49
N VAL A 157 10.18 12.37 -9.50
CA VAL A 157 9.45 11.71 -10.60
C VAL A 157 7.95 11.87 -10.40
N LYS A 158 7.27 12.44 -11.40
CA LYS A 158 5.81 12.57 -11.41
C LYS A 158 5.17 11.19 -11.43
N ARG A 159 4.28 10.94 -10.48
CA ARG A 159 3.47 9.72 -10.43
C ARG A 159 2.32 9.81 -11.43
N PRO A 160 1.96 8.70 -12.10
CA PRO A 160 0.74 8.64 -12.89
C PRO A 160 -0.48 8.95 -12.03
N THR A 161 -1.49 9.59 -12.62
CA THR A 161 -2.78 9.79 -11.94
C THR A 161 -3.50 8.45 -11.85
N GLU A 162 -3.87 8.06 -10.64
CA GLU A 162 -4.70 6.88 -10.45
C GLU A 162 -6.17 7.27 -10.75
N PRO A 163 -6.92 6.45 -11.48
CA PRO A 163 -8.35 6.69 -11.67
C PRO A 163 -9.06 6.59 -10.32
N ASP A 164 -10.17 7.30 -10.20
CA ASP A 164 -11.02 7.20 -9.03
C ASP A 164 -11.42 5.74 -8.81
N GLY A 165 -11.36 5.31 -7.55
CA GLY A 165 -11.70 3.96 -7.20
C GLY A 165 -13.15 3.64 -7.59
N ARG A 166 -13.34 2.50 -8.23
CA ARG A 166 -14.65 2.01 -8.65
C ARG A 166 -15.61 1.91 -7.45
N VAL A 167 -16.84 2.41 -7.63
CA VAL A 167 -17.97 2.16 -6.73
C VAL A 167 -18.91 1.22 -7.46
N ARG A 168 -18.83 -0.07 -7.18
CA ARG A 168 -19.73 -1.11 -7.69
C ARG A 168 -20.53 -1.66 -6.54
N PHE A 169 -21.84 -1.60 -6.60
CA PHE A 169 -22.77 -2.25 -5.67
C PHE A 169 -23.84 -3.00 -6.47
N LEU A 170 -24.48 -3.95 -5.83
CA LEU A 170 -25.55 -4.73 -6.42
C LEU A 170 -26.88 -3.97 -6.30
N ASP A 171 -27.65 -3.94 -7.38
CA ASP A 171 -29.05 -3.57 -7.27
C ASP A 171 -29.87 -4.67 -6.58
N ASP A 172 -31.16 -4.46 -6.43
CA ASP A 172 -32.03 -5.38 -5.69
C ASP A 172 -32.16 -6.75 -6.39
N ASP A 173 -32.23 -6.75 -7.71
CA ASP A 173 -32.32 -7.97 -8.51
C ASP A 173 -31.00 -8.75 -8.50
N GLU A 174 -29.89 -8.09 -8.77
CA GLU A 174 -28.55 -8.69 -8.69
C GLU A 174 -28.29 -9.30 -7.31
N ARG A 175 -28.67 -8.56 -6.25
CA ARG A 175 -28.50 -9.01 -4.87
C ARG A 175 -29.31 -10.28 -4.61
N GLN A 176 -30.56 -10.31 -5.05
CA GLN A 176 -31.41 -11.50 -4.89
C GLN A 176 -30.85 -12.71 -5.65
N ARG A 177 -30.48 -12.53 -6.90
CA ARG A 177 -29.87 -13.60 -7.72
C ARG A 177 -28.58 -14.14 -7.07
N LEU A 178 -27.73 -13.25 -6.56
CA LEU A 178 -26.51 -13.66 -5.85
C LEU A 178 -26.82 -14.49 -4.60
N LEU A 179 -27.78 -14.05 -3.79
CA LEU A 179 -28.14 -14.75 -2.55
C LEU A 179 -28.75 -16.12 -2.82
N VAL A 180 -29.56 -16.27 -3.86
CA VAL A 180 -30.07 -17.57 -4.30
C VAL A 180 -28.93 -18.46 -4.75
N ALA A 181 -28.04 -17.98 -5.62
CA ALA A 181 -26.89 -18.73 -6.09
C ALA A 181 -25.93 -19.12 -4.97
N CYS A 182 -25.80 -18.29 -3.93
CA CYS A 182 -25.00 -18.63 -2.75
C CYS A 182 -25.63 -19.72 -1.89
N LYS A 183 -26.95 -19.77 -1.77
CA LYS A 183 -27.67 -20.85 -1.05
C LYS A 183 -27.53 -22.19 -1.76
N GLU A 184 -27.52 -22.20 -3.09
CA GLU A 184 -27.38 -23.39 -3.92
C GLU A 184 -25.91 -23.82 -4.11
N SER A 185 -24.97 -23.12 -3.49
CA SER A 185 -23.54 -23.45 -3.56
C SER A 185 -23.28 -24.78 -2.85
N SER A 186 -22.32 -25.54 -3.38
CA SER A 186 -21.75 -26.70 -2.68
C SER A 186 -21.02 -26.35 -1.38
N SER A 187 -20.64 -25.08 -1.20
CA SER A 187 -20.04 -24.59 0.03
C SER A 187 -21.12 -24.13 1.01
N GLU A 188 -21.31 -24.86 2.10
CA GLU A 188 -22.26 -24.54 3.17
C GLU A 188 -22.02 -23.15 3.81
N TRP A 189 -20.80 -22.64 3.73
CA TRP A 189 -20.40 -21.37 4.34
C TRP A 189 -20.66 -20.15 3.46
N LEU A 190 -20.77 -20.32 2.14
CA LEU A 190 -20.78 -19.20 1.21
C LEU A 190 -21.94 -18.23 1.48
N TYR A 191 -23.15 -18.73 1.63
CA TYR A 191 -24.33 -17.92 1.88
C TYR A 191 -24.19 -17.09 3.16
N MET A 192 -23.82 -17.73 4.27
CA MET A 192 -23.65 -17.03 5.54
C MET A 192 -22.54 -16.00 5.48
N CYS A 193 -21.41 -16.33 4.86
CA CYS A 193 -20.30 -15.38 4.71
C CYS A 193 -20.66 -14.16 3.85
N VAL A 194 -21.45 -14.34 2.80
CA VAL A 194 -21.96 -13.23 1.96
C VAL A 194 -22.93 -12.35 2.75
N ILE A 195 -23.87 -12.94 3.50
CA ILE A 195 -24.79 -12.20 4.38
C ILE A 195 -24.00 -11.39 5.42
N LEU A 196 -23.03 -12.01 6.09
CA LEU A 196 -22.18 -11.31 7.07
C LEU A 196 -21.37 -10.18 6.43
N ALA A 197 -20.84 -10.40 5.22
CA ALA A 197 -20.11 -9.37 4.51
C ALA A 197 -20.99 -8.17 4.15
N LEU A 198 -22.19 -8.42 3.64
CA LEU A 198 -23.17 -7.37 3.28
C LEU A 198 -23.72 -6.64 4.53
N SER A 199 -23.93 -7.34 5.64
CA SER A 199 -24.49 -6.76 6.86
C SER A 199 -23.49 -5.94 7.66
N SER A 200 -22.20 -6.25 7.56
CA SER A 200 -21.16 -5.67 8.43
C SER A 200 -20.13 -4.84 7.70
N GLY A 201 -20.01 -5.01 6.39
CA GLY A 201 -18.97 -4.39 5.58
C GLY A 201 -17.54 -4.80 5.97
N MET A 202 -17.35 -5.92 6.67
CA MET A 202 -16.03 -6.43 7.04
C MET A 202 -15.17 -6.75 5.82
N ARG A 203 -13.86 -6.58 5.95
CA ARG A 203 -12.92 -7.04 4.91
C ARG A 203 -12.89 -8.56 4.86
N LYS A 204 -12.64 -9.15 3.67
CA LYS A 204 -12.58 -10.62 3.51
C LYS A 204 -11.70 -11.28 4.58
N ALA A 205 -10.50 -10.75 4.80
CA ALA A 205 -9.58 -11.32 5.78
C ALA A 205 -10.05 -11.17 7.23
N GLU A 206 -10.79 -10.11 7.57
CA GLU A 206 -11.41 -9.92 8.88
C GLU A 206 -12.50 -10.97 9.10
N LEU A 207 -13.39 -11.14 8.10
CA LEU A 207 -14.48 -12.12 8.15
C LEU A 207 -13.96 -13.58 8.24
N MET A 208 -13.03 -13.95 7.35
CA MET A 208 -12.48 -15.31 7.34
C MET A 208 -11.68 -15.64 8.59
N GLY A 209 -11.05 -14.64 9.22
CA GLY A 209 -10.27 -14.81 10.44
C GLY A 209 -11.06 -14.76 11.74
N LEU A 210 -12.40 -14.65 11.70
CA LEU A 210 -13.25 -14.60 12.89
C LEU A 210 -13.13 -15.86 13.74
N LYS A 211 -13.15 -15.65 15.04
CA LYS A 211 -13.11 -16.73 16.03
C LYS A 211 -14.33 -16.66 16.95
N TRP A 212 -14.80 -17.79 17.43
CA TRP A 212 -15.92 -17.87 18.36
C TRP A 212 -15.77 -17.01 19.63
N PRO A 213 -14.58 -16.91 20.27
CA PRO A 213 -14.40 -16.04 21.42
C PRO A 213 -14.62 -14.55 21.14
N ASP A 214 -14.58 -14.15 19.86
CA ASP A 214 -14.75 -12.76 19.44
C ASP A 214 -16.22 -12.40 19.19
N VAL A 215 -17.15 -13.37 19.26
CA VAL A 215 -18.56 -13.20 18.94
C VAL A 215 -19.42 -13.27 20.20
N ASN A 216 -20.16 -12.20 20.46
CA ASN A 216 -21.18 -12.16 21.51
C ASN A 216 -22.57 -12.29 20.85
N LEU A 217 -23.10 -13.54 20.84
CA LEU A 217 -24.41 -13.84 20.28
C LEU A 217 -25.58 -13.32 21.14
N LYS A 218 -25.36 -13.10 22.45
CA LYS A 218 -26.38 -12.59 23.38
C LYS A 218 -26.69 -11.14 23.08
N ASP A 219 -25.66 -10.33 23.03
CA ASP A 219 -25.77 -8.87 22.83
C ASP A 219 -25.65 -8.47 21.36
N GLY A 220 -25.49 -9.42 20.44
CA GLY A 220 -25.49 -9.16 18.99
C GLY A 220 -24.32 -8.31 18.51
N TYR A 221 -23.09 -8.70 18.79
CA TYR A 221 -21.90 -8.04 18.22
C TYR A 221 -20.70 -8.99 18.13
N LEU A 222 -19.72 -8.57 17.34
CA LEU A 222 -18.40 -9.20 17.30
C LEU A 222 -17.29 -8.14 17.49
N ILE A 223 -16.10 -8.61 17.86
CA ILE A 223 -14.94 -7.77 18.09
C ILE A 223 -13.83 -8.14 17.12
N LEU A 224 -13.38 -7.17 16.34
CA LEU A 224 -12.20 -7.29 15.50
C LEU A 224 -10.98 -6.73 16.25
N HIS A 225 -10.08 -7.62 16.71
CA HIS A 225 -8.92 -7.22 17.53
C HIS A 225 -7.81 -6.55 16.73
N LYS A 226 -7.54 -7.04 15.51
CA LYS A 226 -6.50 -6.49 14.62
C LYS A 226 -7.10 -6.20 13.26
N THR A 227 -7.50 -4.96 13.03
CA THR A 227 -7.84 -4.52 11.67
C THR A 227 -6.56 -4.16 10.91
N LYS A 228 -6.61 -4.07 9.58
CA LYS A 228 -5.50 -3.56 8.76
C LYS A 228 -4.97 -2.20 9.25
N ASN A 229 -5.79 -1.48 9.99
CA ASN A 229 -5.48 -0.15 10.54
C ASN A 229 -4.91 -0.18 11.97
N GLY A 230 -4.76 -1.37 12.57
CA GLY A 230 -4.21 -1.57 13.93
C GLY A 230 -5.19 -1.24 15.06
N THR A 231 -6.45 -0.88 14.78
CA THR A 231 -7.45 -0.51 15.78
C THR A 231 -8.41 -1.67 16.06
N ARG A 232 -8.80 -1.83 17.34
CA ARG A 232 -9.90 -2.72 17.74
C ARG A 232 -11.23 -2.09 17.34
N ARG A 233 -12.16 -2.88 16.81
CA ARG A 233 -13.49 -2.42 16.39
C ARG A 233 -14.57 -3.38 16.83
N ARG A 234 -15.66 -2.85 17.40
CA ARG A 234 -16.92 -3.56 17.62
C ARG A 234 -17.76 -3.46 16.36
N VAL A 235 -18.32 -4.59 15.90
CA VAL A 235 -19.20 -4.69 14.74
C VAL A 235 -20.54 -5.20 15.24
N PRO A 236 -21.64 -4.42 15.13
CA PRO A 236 -22.97 -4.86 15.50
C PRO A 236 -23.46 -5.96 14.56
N LEU A 237 -24.19 -6.90 15.10
CA LEU A 237 -24.85 -7.99 14.39
C LEU A 237 -26.35 -7.94 14.69
N SER A 238 -27.17 -7.92 13.65
CA SER A 238 -28.62 -7.89 13.76
C SER A 238 -29.30 -8.72 12.67
N GLY A 239 -30.60 -8.91 12.79
CA GLY A 239 -31.41 -9.55 11.75
C GLY A 239 -30.88 -10.92 11.32
N LEU A 240 -30.88 -11.14 10.00
CA LEU A 240 -30.51 -12.43 9.39
C LEU A 240 -29.06 -12.85 9.73
N ALA A 241 -28.12 -11.91 9.76
CA ALA A 241 -26.72 -12.20 10.09
C ALA A 241 -26.56 -12.81 11.49
N LEU A 242 -27.23 -12.24 12.50
CA LEU A 242 -27.24 -12.76 13.85
C LEU A 242 -27.98 -14.12 13.96
N ALA A 243 -29.09 -14.27 13.26
CA ALA A 243 -29.85 -15.52 13.24
C ALA A 243 -28.99 -16.67 12.67
N LEU A 244 -28.35 -16.47 11.54
CA LEU A 244 -27.46 -17.48 10.92
C LEU A 244 -26.29 -17.85 11.84
N LEU A 245 -25.68 -16.89 12.54
CA LEU A 245 -24.61 -17.18 13.48
C LEU A 245 -25.10 -17.95 14.71
N LYS A 246 -26.31 -17.68 15.21
CA LYS A 246 -26.93 -18.48 16.28
C LYS A 246 -27.16 -19.93 15.87
N GLU A 247 -27.65 -20.17 14.66
CA GLU A 247 -27.81 -21.54 14.13
C GLU A 247 -26.45 -22.21 13.95
N HIS A 248 -25.48 -21.50 13.35
CA HIS A 248 -24.13 -22.03 13.19
C HIS A 248 -23.46 -22.39 14.52
N ASN A 249 -23.70 -21.65 15.60
CA ASN A 249 -23.16 -21.95 16.91
C ASN A 249 -23.63 -23.29 17.46
N LYS A 250 -24.82 -23.81 17.06
CA LYS A 250 -25.32 -25.11 17.48
C LYS A 250 -24.50 -26.29 16.94
N ILE A 251 -23.88 -26.07 15.76
CA ILE A 251 -23.10 -27.11 15.04
C ILE A 251 -21.61 -26.77 14.96
N ARG A 252 -21.15 -25.82 15.78
CA ARG A 252 -19.74 -25.37 15.74
C ARG A 252 -18.78 -26.51 16.03
N ARG A 253 -17.66 -26.48 15.32
CA ARG A 253 -16.54 -27.39 15.58
C ARG A 253 -15.84 -27.02 16.91
N LEU A 254 -15.42 -28.03 17.67
CA LEU A 254 -14.71 -27.83 18.94
C LEU A 254 -13.19 -27.93 18.81
N ASP A 255 -12.70 -28.45 17.68
CA ASP A 255 -11.27 -28.65 17.40
C ASP A 255 -10.58 -27.38 16.84
N THR A 256 -11.34 -26.31 16.65
CA THR A 256 -10.82 -25.03 16.14
C THR A 256 -11.61 -23.85 16.72
N PRO A 257 -10.95 -22.72 17.00
CA PRO A 257 -11.64 -21.49 17.39
C PRO A 257 -12.27 -20.74 16.21
N LEU A 258 -11.93 -21.07 14.94
CA LEU A 258 -12.41 -20.35 13.76
C LEU A 258 -13.92 -20.54 13.56
N LEU A 259 -14.61 -19.47 13.10
CA LEU A 259 -16.00 -19.56 12.67
C LEU A 259 -16.13 -20.35 11.37
N PHE A 260 -15.21 -20.14 10.45
CA PHE A 260 -15.22 -20.70 9.09
C PHE A 260 -13.92 -21.45 8.83
N PRO A 261 -13.72 -22.61 9.47
CA PRO A 261 -12.52 -23.40 9.27
C PRO A 261 -12.54 -24.12 7.92
N SER A 262 -11.36 -24.35 7.37
CA SER A 262 -11.19 -25.24 6.22
C SER A 262 -11.43 -26.70 6.63
N GLU A 263 -12.08 -27.46 5.79
CA GLU A 263 -12.28 -28.90 6.01
C GLU A 263 -10.95 -29.67 6.06
N ARG A 264 -10.01 -29.29 5.15
CA ARG A 264 -8.71 -29.96 5.05
C ARG A 264 -7.75 -29.60 6.18
N ASN A 265 -7.82 -28.35 6.67
CA ASN A 265 -6.98 -27.88 7.77
C ASN A 265 -7.80 -26.97 8.69
N PRO A 266 -8.35 -27.50 9.80
CA PRO A 266 -9.19 -26.73 10.71
C PRO A 266 -8.52 -25.50 11.36
N GLN A 267 -7.20 -25.41 11.33
CA GLN A 267 -6.45 -24.27 11.85
C GLN A 267 -6.32 -23.14 10.81
N GLN A 268 -6.79 -23.36 9.60
CA GLN A 268 -6.81 -22.38 8.53
C GLN A 268 -8.26 -22.02 8.15
N PRO A 269 -8.54 -20.75 7.81
CA PRO A 269 -9.86 -20.39 7.32
C PRO A 269 -10.14 -21.01 5.95
N ILE A 270 -11.43 -21.22 5.66
CA ILE A 270 -11.88 -21.68 4.35
C ILE A 270 -11.53 -20.66 3.25
N ASP A 271 -11.19 -21.16 2.06
CA ASP A 271 -11.11 -20.32 0.86
C ASP A 271 -12.41 -20.43 0.04
N LEU A 272 -13.16 -19.33 0.04
CA LEU A 272 -14.43 -19.22 -0.71
C LEU A 272 -14.26 -18.62 -2.10
N ARG A 273 -13.04 -18.49 -2.63
CA ARG A 273 -12.81 -17.82 -3.91
C ARG A 273 -13.58 -18.50 -5.04
N SER A 274 -13.35 -19.79 -5.26
CA SER A 274 -14.00 -20.53 -6.34
C SER A 274 -15.51 -20.62 -6.15
N ALA A 275 -15.98 -20.89 -4.93
CA ALA A 275 -17.42 -20.95 -4.64
C ALA A 275 -18.13 -19.61 -4.94
N PHE A 276 -17.49 -18.49 -4.61
CA PHE A 276 -18.03 -17.16 -4.89
C PHE A 276 -18.02 -16.83 -6.39
N GLU A 277 -16.95 -17.19 -7.12
CA GLU A 277 -16.91 -16.99 -8.57
C GLU A 277 -18.00 -17.80 -9.27
N TYR A 278 -18.22 -19.08 -8.92
CA TYR A 278 -19.31 -19.89 -9.46
C TYR A 278 -20.71 -19.33 -9.10
N ALA A 279 -20.88 -18.81 -7.88
CA ALA A 279 -22.16 -18.19 -7.51
C ALA A 279 -22.44 -16.91 -8.33
N LYS A 280 -21.44 -16.09 -8.58
CA LYS A 280 -21.56 -14.91 -9.45
C LYS A 280 -21.90 -15.28 -10.89
N GLU A 281 -21.24 -16.31 -11.42
CA GLU A 281 -21.46 -16.78 -12.77
C GLU A 281 -22.92 -17.26 -12.92
N ARG A 282 -23.42 -18.10 -12.00
CA ARG A 282 -24.84 -18.51 -11.96
C ARG A 282 -25.83 -17.36 -11.80
N ALA A 283 -25.44 -16.33 -11.03
CA ALA A 283 -26.24 -15.14 -10.84
C ALA A 283 -26.14 -14.15 -12.02
N GLU A 284 -25.33 -14.45 -13.04
CA GLU A 284 -25.06 -13.58 -14.21
C GLU A 284 -24.52 -12.18 -13.81
N ILE A 285 -23.72 -12.12 -12.75
CA ILE A 285 -23.16 -10.86 -12.23
C ILE A 285 -21.75 -10.67 -12.75
N LYS A 286 -21.59 -9.67 -13.62
CA LYS A 286 -20.30 -9.30 -14.22
C LYS A 286 -19.57 -8.25 -13.38
N GLU A 287 -18.25 -8.21 -13.53
CA GLU A 287 -17.39 -7.20 -12.92
C GLU A 287 -17.65 -6.97 -11.42
N PHE A 288 -17.84 -8.04 -10.67
CA PHE A 288 -18.08 -7.99 -9.23
C PHE A 288 -17.09 -8.87 -8.48
N HIS A 289 -16.45 -8.33 -7.45
CA HIS A 289 -15.46 -9.03 -6.64
C HIS A 289 -15.92 -9.11 -5.20
N TRP A 290 -15.34 -10.01 -4.40
CA TRP A 290 -15.67 -10.12 -2.97
C TRP A 290 -15.58 -8.78 -2.22
N HIS A 291 -14.63 -7.92 -2.56
CA HIS A 291 -14.49 -6.63 -1.88
C HIS A 291 -15.65 -5.67 -2.18
N ASP A 292 -16.33 -5.87 -3.30
CA ASP A 292 -17.47 -5.04 -3.68
C ASP A 292 -18.69 -5.28 -2.78
N LEU A 293 -18.77 -6.42 -2.04
CA LEU A 293 -19.76 -6.62 -0.97
C LEU A 293 -19.66 -5.53 0.11
N ARG A 294 -18.45 -5.10 0.43
CA ARG A 294 -18.23 -3.97 1.35
C ARG A 294 -18.62 -2.62 0.71
N HIS A 295 -18.44 -2.49 -0.60
CA HIS A 295 -18.96 -1.33 -1.35
C HIS A 295 -20.48 -1.32 -1.33
N CYS A 296 -21.14 -2.49 -1.47
CA CYS A 296 -22.59 -2.62 -1.30
C CYS A 296 -23.04 -2.14 0.08
N THR A 297 -22.39 -2.59 1.15
CA THR A 297 -22.74 -2.14 2.51
C THR A 297 -22.66 -0.63 2.63
N ALA A 298 -21.56 -0.02 2.14
CA ALA A 298 -21.38 1.43 2.17
C ALA A 298 -22.47 2.17 1.39
N SER A 299 -22.80 1.67 0.18
CA SER A 299 -23.83 2.25 -0.69
C SER A 299 -25.21 2.11 -0.07
N TYR A 300 -25.54 0.94 0.48
CA TYR A 300 -26.85 0.73 1.13
C TYR A 300 -26.99 1.60 2.40
N LEU A 301 -25.92 1.77 3.18
CA LEU A 301 -25.95 2.71 4.32
C LEU A 301 -26.20 4.14 3.86
N ALA A 302 -25.52 4.60 2.81
CA ALA A 302 -25.71 5.94 2.25
C ALA A 302 -27.15 6.13 1.72
N MET A 303 -27.69 5.16 0.97
CA MET A 303 -29.07 5.17 0.48
C MET A 303 -30.11 5.13 1.62
N ASN A 304 -29.73 4.57 2.78
CA ASN A 304 -30.55 4.58 4.00
C ASN A 304 -30.22 5.75 4.93
N ASN A 305 -29.70 6.85 4.38
CA ASN A 305 -29.49 8.12 5.05
C ASN A 305 -28.45 8.10 6.17
N ALA A 306 -27.56 7.10 6.22
CA ALA A 306 -26.43 7.14 7.14
C ALA A 306 -25.45 8.26 6.73
N SER A 307 -25.00 9.03 7.69
CA SER A 307 -24.01 10.07 7.50
C SER A 307 -22.65 9.45 7.10
N LEU A 308 -21.81 10.22 6.42
CA LEU A 308 -20.45 9.76 6.07
C LEU A 308 -19.62 9.38 7.30
N ALA A 309 -19.86 10.01 8.45
CA ALA A 309 -19.20 9.68 9.70
C ALA A 309 -19.62 8.28 10.20
N GLU A 310 -20.91 7.98 10.23
CA GLU A 310 -21.45 6.68 10.60
C GLU A 310 -20.97 5.59 9.65
N ILE A 311 -20.98 5.83 8.34
CA ILE A 311 -20.45 4.89 7.34
C ILE A 311 -18.94 4.63 7.59
N ALA A 312 -18.16 5.68 7.90
CA ALA A 312 -16.74 5.54 8.19
C ALA A 312 -16.51 4.70 9.46
N GLU A 313 -17.30 4.93 10.51
CA GLU A 313 -17.25 4.18 11.78
C GLU A 313 -17.62 2.71 11.56
N ILE A 314 -18.78 2.43 10.95
CA ILE A 314 -19.27 1.07 10.68
C ILE A 314 -18.23 0.28 9.86
N LEU A 315 -17.67 0.89 8.83
CA LEU A 315 -16.68 0.25 7.99
C LEU A 315 -15.26 0.23 8.60
N GLY A 316 -14.98 1.03 9.63
CA GLY A 316 -13.64 1.21 10.21
C GLY A 316 -12.69 1.89 9.23
N HIS A 317 -13.11 2.98 8.62
CA HIS A 317 -12.27 3.87 7.82
C HIS A 317 -11.61 4.91 8.71
N LYS A 318 -10.32 5.20 8.48
CA LYS A 318 -9.57 6.21 9.28
C LYS A 318 -9.91 7.64 8.90
N THR A 319 -10.40 7.87 7.69
CA THR A 319 -10.67 9.21 7.17
C THR A 319 -11.99 9.25 6.41
N LEU A 320 -12.68 10.39 6.48
CA LEU A 320 -13.91 10.62 5.72
C LEU A 320 -13.66 10.64 4.20
N ALA A 321 -12.44 10.96 3.76
CA ALA A 321 -12.07 10.91 2.34
C ALA A 321 -12.30 9.52 1.72
N MET A 322 -12.17 8.45 2.51
CA MET A 322 -12.39 7.08 2.03
C MET A 322 -13.86 6.76 1.75
N VAL A 323 -14.79 7.46 2.38
CA VAL A 323 -16.24 7.28 2.20
C VAL A 323 -16.89 8.35 1.34
N LYS A 324 -16.17 9.44 1.03
CA LYS A 324 -16.68 10.55 0.21
C LYS A 324 -17.22 10.09 -1.15
N ARG A 325 -16.69 9.00 -1.70
CA ARG A 325 -17.17 8.39 -2.95
C ARG A 325 -18.62 7.92 -2.93
N TYR A 326 -19.23 7.74 -1.76
CA TYR A 326 -20.63 7.33 -1.61
C TYR A 326 -21.57 8.51 -1.36
N ALA A 327 -21.04 9.75 -1.22
CA ALA A 327 -21.82 10.93 -0.86
C ALA A 327 -22.98 11.20 -1.84
N HIS A 328 -22.73 10.98 -3.14
CA HIS A 328 -23.74 11.19 -4.19
C HIS A 328 -24.98 10.26 -4.07
N LEU A 329 -24.88 9.17 -3.28
CA LEU A 329 -26.01 8.26 -3.05
C LEU A 329 -26.98 8.77 -1.97
N SER A 330 -26.62 9.84 -1.25
CA SER A 330 -27.44 10.49 -0.23
C SER A 330 -27.97 11.87 -0.63
N ASP A 331 -27.90 12.25 -1.90
CA ASP A 331 -28.31 13.59 -2.38
C ASP A 331 -29.79 13.89 -2.07
N GLY A 332 -30.68 12.89 -2.22
CA GLY A 332 -32.10 13.02 -1.84
C GLY A 332 -32.32 13.29 -0.35
N HIS A 333 -31.44 12.77 0.51
CA HIS A 333 -31.50 13.03 1.96
C HIS A 333 -31.11 14.49 2.27
N VAL A 334 -30.13 15.04 1.59
CA VAL A 334 -29.71 16.45 1.80
C VAL A 334 -30.89 17.38 1.49
N SER A 335 -31.64 17.14 0.40
CA SER A 335 -32.85 17.89 0.05
C SER A 335 -33.92 17.78 1.13
N SER A 336 -34.21 16.57 1.62
CA SER A 336 -35.22 16.35 2.67
C SER A 336 -34.84 16.98 4.02
N VAL A 337 -33.55 17.03 4.34
CA VAL A 337 -33.04 17.72 5.54
C VAL A 337 -33.27 19.24 5.44
N ILE A 338 -32.98 19.83 4.26
CA ILE A 338 -33.24 21.26 4.01
C ILE A 338 -34.74 21.56 4.07
N GLU A 339 -35.59 20.74 3.47
CA GLU A 339 -37.04 20.87 3.53
C GLU A 339 -37.56 20.79 4.97
N SER A 340 -37.08 19.80 5.74
CA SER A 340 -37.46 19.63 7.14
C SER A 340 -37.00 20.83 8.01
N MET A 341 -35.79 21.34 7.77
CA MET A 341 -35.29 22.53 8.42
C MET A 341 -36.16 23.74 8.09
N ASN A 342 -36.45 23.98 6.82
CA ASN A 342 -37.26 25.09 6.37
C ASN A 342 -38.69 25.03 6.97
N ALA A 343 -39.30 23.83 6.97
CA ALA A 343 -40.61 23.63 7.60
C ALA A 343 -40.59 23.96 9.10
N LYS A 344 -39.52 23.61 9.82
CA LYS A 344 -39.38 23.93 11.27
C LYS A 344 -39.10 25.38 11.54
N ILE A 345 -38.32 26.06 10.69
CA ILE A 345 -37.90 27.45 10.94
C ILE A 345 -38.94 28.45 10.39
N PHE A 346 -39.56 28.13 9.24
CA PHE A 346 -40.41 29.04 8.48
C PHE A 346 -41.86 28.57 8.35
N GLY A 347 -42.18 27.32 8.74
CA GLY A 347 -43.51 26.70 8.60
C GLY A 347 -44.59 27.19 9.55
N GLY A 348 -44.36 28.32 10.22
CA GLY A 348 -45.30 29.00 11.08
C GLY A 348 -45.71 30.40 10.56
N VAL A 349 -45.45 30.70 9.28
CA VAL A 349 -45.88 31.94 8.63
C VAL A 349 -47.03 31.64 7.70
#